data_b6bfdd6821d832eab3fb7f7bec06258e
#
_entry.id   b6bfdd6821d832eab3fb7f7bec06258e
#
_cell.length_a   1.000
_cell.length_b   1.000
_cell.length_c   1.000
_cell.angle_alpha   90.00
_cell.angle_beta   90.00
_cell.angle_gamma   90.00
#
_symmetry.space_group_name_H-M   'P 1'
#
loop_
_entity.id
_entity.type
_entity.pdbx_description
1 polymer ?
#
loop_
_entity_poly.entity_id
_entity_poly.type
_entity_poly.pdbx_seq_one_letter_code
_entity_poly.pdbx_strand_id
1 'polypeptide(L)'
;MSVTFAQGFSAAGVAAGISSVEGKKDLALVVNNGPLDAAAGVFTSNRFCAAPVQWSRKVVADGHVKAVILNSGGANACTGEAGYAQSVTTAETVAGLIGAEPNDVAVCSTGLIGELLPLDNVLAGAKSAHEALAATAEAGADASHAIMTTDTKPKTVELTGSNGWKIGGMVKGSGMIAPQLATMLCVITTDAVVSAGQMQAALAVAAEHSFNRIDVDGCMSTNDTVLLLASGASGVEPDKDEFNKLVREACVSLSRQIIGDGEGASHDIRIT
;
A
#
# COMPACT_ATOMS: atom_id res chain seq x y z
N MET A 1 0.01 15.17 5.11
CA MET A 1 0.24 13.85 5.76
C MET A 1 -0.38 12.78 4.89
N SER A 2 -0.06 11.53 5.11
CA SER A 2 -0.68 10.39 4.43
C SER A 2 -0.74 9.21 5.40
N VAL A 3 0.01 8.14 5.18
CA VAL A 3 0.10 6.99 6.10
C VAL A 3 0.65 7.34 7.51
N THR A 4 1.31 8.48 7.68
CA THR A 4 1.79 8.97 8.97
C THR A 4 0.79 9.88 9.71
N PHE A 5 -0.42 10.06 9.18
CA PHE A 5 -1.49 10.83 9.84
C PHE A 5 -2.03 10.12 11.09
N ALA A 6 -2.22 8.81 11.00
CA ALA A 6 -2.54 7.97 12.15
C ALA A 6 -1.31 7.80 13.06
N GLN A 7 -1.51 7.84 14.37
CA GLN A 7 -0.43 7.67 15.33
C GLN A 7 0.14 6.25 15.30
N GLY A 8 1.41 6.10 15.69
CA GLY A 8 2.08 4.79 15.72
C GLY A 8 2.67 4.36 14.38
N PHE A 9 2.64 5.19 13.34
CA PHE A 9 3.26 4.90 12.05
C PHE A 9 4.43 5.83 11.75
N SER A 10 5.48 5.25 11.18
CA SER A 10 6.56 5.97 10.52
C SER A 10 6.65 5.55 9.06
N ALA A 11 7.14 6.42 8.21
CA ALA A 11 7.32 6.16 6.81
C ALA A 11 8.61 6.79 6.27
N ALA A 12 9.05 6.33 5.12
CA ALA A 12 10.11 6.95 4.33
C ALA A 12 9.86 6.69 2.84
N GLY A 13 10.33 7.61 2.01
CA GLY A 13 10.40 7.43 0.56
C GLY A 13 11.78 7.84 0.07
N VAL A 14 12.49 6.94 -0.60
CA VAL A 14 13.88 7.14 -1.04
C VAL A 14 14.08 6.83 -2.52
N ALA A 15 15.14 7.36 -3.11
CA ALA A 15 15.62 6.99 -4.43
C ALA A 15 16.57 5.80 -4.28
N ALA A 16 16.11 4.61 -4.64
CA ALA A 16 16.89 3.38 -4.57
C ALA A 16 17.54 3.00 -5.93
N GLY A 17 17.14 3.66 -7.02
CA GLY A 17 17.62 3.36 -8.37
C GLY A 17 17.00 2.08 -8.96
N ILE A 18 15.75 1.81 -8.61
CA ILE A 18 14.94 0.74 -9.19
C ILE A 18 14.30 1.23 -10.48
N SER A 19 13.83 2.48 -10.46
CA SER A 19 13.30 3.19 -11.64
C SER A 19 14.45 3.61 -12.56
N SER A 20 14.19 3.62 -13.87
CA SER A 20 15.13 4.16 -14.87
C SER A 20 15.28 5.69 -14.80
N VAL A 21 14.44 6.38 -14.04
CA VAL A 21 14.49 7.84 -13.88
C VAL A 21 15.43 8.20 -12.74
N GLU A 22 16.54 8.83 -13.07
CA GLU A 22 17.57 9.22 -12.10
C GLU A 22 17.03 10.15 -11.01
N GLY A 23 17.35 9.86 -9.76
CA GLY A 23 16.96 10.66 -8.59
C GLY A 23 15.49 10.58 -8.19
N LYS A 24 14.65 9.84 -8.95
CA LYS A 24 13.26 9.60 -8.57
C LYS A 24 13.21 8.76 -7.29
N LYS A 25 12.39 9.19 -6.32
CA LYS A 25 12.00 8.32 -5.21
C LYS A 25 11.22 7.14 -5.78
N ASP A 26 11.65 5.92 -5.49
CA ASP A 26 11.11 4.70 -6.10
C ASP A 26 11.01 3.52 -5.13
N LEU A 27 11.31 3.78 -3.83
CA LEU A 27 11.11 2.81 -2.76
C LEU A 27 10.54 3.52 -1.53
N ALA A 28 9.44 2.97 -1.00
CA ALA A 28 8.80 3.42 0.23
C ALA A 28 8.84 2.31 1.29
N LEU A 29 9.01 2.70 2.54
CA LEU A 29 8.87 1.84 3.71
C LEU A 29 7.86 2.47 4.67
N VAL A 30 6.87 1.69 5.12
CA VAL A 30 5.91 2.07 6.16
C VAL A 30 6.04 1.08 7.30
N VAL A 31 6.26 1.58 8.53
CA VAL A 31 6.43 0.76 9.73
C VAL A 31 5.38 1.09 10.76
N ASN A 32 4.75 0.08 11.31
CA ASN A 32 3.85 0.16 12.44
C ASN A 32 4.64 -0.02 13.74
N ASN A 33 4.73 1.05 14.52
CA ASN A 33 5.43 1.12 15.82
C ASN A 33 4.44 1.12 17.00
N GLY A 34 3.16 0.88 16.73
CA GLY A 34 2.13 0.93 17.76
C GLY A 34 2.05 -0.33 18.60
N PRO A 35 1.20 -0.32 19.64
CA PRO A 35 0.98 -1.48 20.51
C PRO A 35 0.25 -2.65 19.82
N LEU A 36 -0.41 -2.40 18.68
CA LEU A 36 -1.03 -3.41 17.84
C LEU A 36 -0.35 -3.44 16.48
N ASP A 37 -0.37 -4.60 15.84
CA ASP A 37 0.12 -4.85 14.48
C ASP A 37 -0.96 -5.51 13.60
N ALA A 38 -2.24 -5.25 13.95
CA ALA A 38 -3.37 -5.84 13.24
C ALA A 38 -3.42 -5.35 11.78
N ALA A 39 -3.72 -6.27 10.88
CA ALA A 39 -3.73 -6.01 9.45
C ALA A 39 -4.86 -6.73 8.71
N ALA A 40 -5.26 -6.15 7.58
CA ALA A 40 -6.15 -6.74 6.62
C ALA A 40 -5.68 -6.42 5.20
N GLY A 41 -6.04 -7.27 4.23
CA GLY A 41 -5.64 -7.04 2.84
C GLY A 41 -6.63 -7.57 1.83
N VAL A 42 -6.74 -6.87 0.70
CA VAL A 42 -7.40 -7.35 -0.51
C VAL A 42 -6.44 -7.24 -1.68
N PHE A 43 -6.51 -8.19 -2.60
CA PHE A 43 -5.49 -8.41 -3.62
C PHE A 43 -6.13 -8.69 -4.97
N THR A 44 -5.38 -8.44 -6.03
CA THR A 44 -5.80 -8.73 -7.41
C THR A 44 -6.39 -10.14 -7.57
N SER A 45 -7.44 -10.24 -8.36
CA SER A 45 -8.00 -11.53 -8.80
C SER A 45 -7.39 -12.04 -10.11
N ASN A 46 -6.41 -11.32 -10.68
CA ASN A 46 -5.72 -11.73 -11.89
C ASN A 46 -5.02 -13.08 -11.70
N ARG A 47 -5.17 -13.97 -12.67
CA ARG A 47 -4.50 -15.29 -12.67
C ARG A 47 -2.99 -15.19 -12.78
N PHE A 48 -2.47 -14.14 -13.43
CA PHE A 48 -1.04 -13.80 -13.47
C PHE A 48 -0.64 -12.99 -12.21
N CYS A 49 -0.87 -13.58 -11.04
CA CYS A 49 -0.59 -12.96 -9.76
C CYS A 49 0.92 -12.79 -9.57
N ALA A 50 1.35 -11.55 -9.38
CA ALA A 50 2.76 -11.21 -9.20
C ALA A 50 3.36 -11.82 -7.92
N ALA A 51 4.67 -12.03 -7.92
CA ALA A 51 5.40 -12.62 -6.80
C ALA A 51 5.20 -11.87 -5.48
N PRO A 52 5.28 -10.52 -5.41
CA PRO A 52 5.04 -9.79 -4.16
C PRO A 52 3.59 -9.94 -3.65
N VAL A 53 2.61 -10.07 -4.55
CA VAL A 53 1.22 -10.32 -4.14
C VAL A 53 1.05 -11.70 -3.50
N GLN A 54 1.69 -12.73 -4.08
CA GLN A 54 1.67 -14.09 -3.52
C GLN A 54 2.28 -14.10 -2.11
N TRP A 55 3.40 -13.42 -1.91
CA TRP A 55 4.05 -13.26 -0.62
C TRP A 55 3.16 -12.51 0.37
N SER A 56 2.71 -11.31 0.02
CA SER A 56 1.93 -10.45 0.92
C SER A 56 0.57 -11.04 1.30
N ARG A 57 -0.06 -11.80 0.39
CA ARG A 57 -1.30 -12.55 0.71
C ARG A 57 -1.06 -13.58 1.80
N LYS A 58 0.10 -14.25 1.78
CA LYS A 58 0.50 -15.21 2.81
C LYS A 58 0.78 -14.50 4.13
N VAL A 59 1.50 -13.38 4.09
CA VAL A 59 1.84 -12.56 5.27
C VAL A 59 0.58 -12.06 5.98
N VAL A 60 -0.37 -11.49 5.26
CA VAL A 60 -1.60 -10.91 5.86
C VAL A 60 -2.57 -11.97 6.39
N ALA A 61 -2.39 -13.25 6.05
CA ALA A 61 -3.36 -14.29 6.36
C ALA A 61 -3.58 -14.53 7.87
N ASP A 62 -2.60 -14.27 8.71
CA ASP A 62 -2.71 -14.38 10.17
C ASP A 62 -3.23 -13.08 10.82
N GLY A 63 -3.38 -12.01 10.05
CA GLY A 63 -3.90 -10.71 10.50
C GLY A 63 -2.88 -9.80 11.16
N HIS A 64 -1.58 -10.05 10.97
CA HIS A 64 -0.48 -9.29 11.56
C HIS A 64 0.48 -8.78 10.49
N VAL A 65 0.79 -7.47 10.50
CA VAL A 65 1.81 -6.85 9.65
C VAL A 65 2.46 -5.69 10.39
N LYS A 66 3.78 -5.75 10.54
CA LYS A 66 4.59 -4.68 11.15
C LYS A 66 5.14 -3.70 10.14
N ALA A 67 5.41 -4.13 8.92
CA ALA A 67 5.93 -3.24 7.90
C ALA A 67 5.40 -3.58 6.51
N VAL A 68 5.36 -2.56 5.67
CA VAL A 68 5.11 -2.67 4.22
C VAL A 68 6.24 -1.98 3.48
N ILE A 69 6.94 -2.73 2.64
CA ILE A 69 7.90 -2.17 1.69
C ILE A 69 7.27 -2.16 0.29
N LEU A 70 7.36 -1.02 -0.39
CA LEU A 70 6.77 -0.82 -1.70
C LEU A 70 7.83 -0.27 -2.65
N ASN A 71 7.91 -0.79 -3.89
CA ASN A 71 8.74 -0.19 -4.91
C ASN A 71 7.96 0.18 -6.16
N SER A 72 8.44 1.21 -6.86
CA SER A 72 8.07 1.56 -8.23
C SER A 72 9.27 1.37 -9.17
N GLY A 73 8.98 1.05 -10.46
CA GLY A 73 10.03 0.80 -11.48
C GLY A 73 10.02 -0.63 -12.02
N GLY A 74 9.69 -1.61 -11.20
CA GLY A 74 9.52 -3.01 -11.61
C GLY A 74 8.37 -3.65 -10.85
N ALA A 75 7.56 -4.44 -11.54
CA ALA A 75 6.39 -5.11 -10.99
C ALA A 75 6.71 -6.45 -10.30
N ASN A 76 7.86 -7.04 -10.62
CA ASN A 76 8.20 -8.41 -10.22
C ASN A 76 7.06 -9.41 -10.54
N ALA A 77 6.46 -9.24 -11.71
CA ALA A 77 5.37 -10.06 -12.23
C ALA A 77 5.85 -10.89 -13.42
N CYS A 78 5.33 -12.10 -13.58
CA CYS A 78 5.76 -13.08 -14.58
C CYS A 78 7.26 -13.47 -14.45
N THR A 79 7.81 -13.44 -13.25
CA THR A 79 9.22 -13.68 -12.92
C THR A 79 9.49 -15.04 -12.29
N GLY A 80 8.43 -15.85 -12.11
CA GLY A 80 8.53 -17.21 -11.58
C GLY A 80 9.10 -17.32 -10.17
N GLU A 81 9.76 -18.44 -9.88
CA GLU A 81 10.34 -18.72 -8.56
C GLU A 81 11.43 -17.72 -8.15
N ALA A 82 12.21 -17.22 -9.12
CA ALA A 82 13.25 -16.24 -8.86
C ALA A 82 12.67 -14.93 -8.32
N GLY A 83 11.56 -14.46 -8.92
CA GLY A 83 10.86 -13.25 -8.43
C GLY A 83 10.23 -13.45 -7.04
N TYR A 84 9.72 -14.65 -6.75
CA TYR A 84 9.22 -14.98 -5.42
C TYR A 84 10.35 -14.97 -4.39
N ALA A 85 11.50 -15.58 -4.70
CA ALA A 85 12.68 -15.55 -3.84
C ALA A 85 13.16 -14.11 -3.57
N GLN A 86 13.11 -13.20 -4.57
CA GLN A 86 13.42 -11.79 -4.35
C GLN A 86 12.45 -11.13 -3.35
N SER A 87 11.16 -11.44 -3.42
CA SER A 87 10.18 -10.92 -2.47
C SER A 87 10.46 -11.41 -1.04
N VAL A 88 10.83 -12.69 -0.87
CA VAL A 88 11.23 -13.27 0.42
C VAL A 88 12.49 -12.57 0.96
N THR A 89 13.53 -12.45 0.15
CA THR A 89 14.78 -11.80 0.57
C THR A 89 14.59 -10.33 0.94
N THR A 90 13.69 -9.64 0.23
CA THR A 90 13.32 -8.26 0.56
C THR A 90 12.64 -8.20 1.94
N ALA A 91 11.68 -9.09 2.21
CA ALA A 91 11.00 -9.17 3.50
C ALA A 91 11.96 -9.53 4.65
N GLU A 92 12.85 -10.51 4.44
CA GLU A 92 13.90 -10.89 5.41
C GLU A 92 14.82 -9.72 5.75
N THR A 93 15.21 -8.94 4.75
CA THR A 93 16.08 -7.76 4.95
C THR A 93 15.36 -6.69 5.78
N VAL A 94 14.12 -6.34 5.45
CA VAL A 94 13.35 -5.36 6.22
C VAL A 94 13.09 -5.86 7.63
N ALA A 95 12.69 -7.11 7.80
CA ALA A 95 12.47 -7.74 9.11
C ALA A 95 13.71 -7.63 10.01
N GLY A 96 14.90 -7.96 9.47
CA GLY A 96 16.16 -7.82 10.19
C GLY A 96 16.49 -6.38 10.60
N LEU A 97 16.10 -5.38 9.78
CA LEU A 97 16.32 -3.96 10.09
C LEU A 97 15.40 -3.46 11.22
N ILE A 98 14.15 -3.92 11.28
CA ILE A 98 13.16 -3.45 12.27
C ILE A 98 13.01 -4.37 13.48
N GLY A 99 13.76 -5.48 13.53
CA GLY A 99 13.67 -6.46 14.62
C GLY A 99 12.35 -7.23 14.65
N ALA A 100 11.85 -7.62 13.47
CA ALA A 100 10.61 -8.40 13.27
C ALA A 100 10.90 -9.73 12.57
N GLU A 101 9.87 -10.56 12.37
CA GLU A 101 9.97 -11.76 11.56
C GLU A 101 9.64 -11.46 10.07
N PRO A 102 10.19 -12.21 9.11
CA PRO A 102 9.87 -11.98 7.69
C PRO A 102 8.37 -12.06 7.37
N ASN A 103 7.62 -12.91 8.08
CA ASN A 103 6.16 -13.02 7.93
C ASN A 103 5.39 -11.79 8.48
N ASP A 104 6.05 -10.83 9.12
CA ASP A 104 5.45 -9.57 9.56
C ASP A 104 5.64 -8.45 8.52
N VAL A 105 6.28 -8.74 7.37
CA VAL A 105 6.64 -7.75 6.35
C VAL A 105 5.95 -8.04 5.02
N ALA A 106 5.01 -7.18 4.64
CA ALA A 106 4.38 -7.22 3.33
C ALA A 106 5.28 -6.53 2.28
N VAL A 107 5.30 -7.07 1.07
CA VAL A 107 6.07 -6.58 -0.07
C VAL A 107 5.12 -6.22 -1.20
N CYS A 108 5.24 -5.02 -1.76
CA CYS A 108 4.45 -4.54 -2.88
C CYS A 108 5.36 -3.99 -3.97
N SER A 109 5.07 -4.30 -5.22
CA SER A 109 5.87 -3.82 -6.36
C SER A 109 4.97 -3.32 -7.47
N THR A 110 5.43 -2.36 -8.25
CA THR A 110 4.73 -1.85 -9.44
C THR A 110 5.74 -1.34 -10.48
N GLY A 111 5.38 -1.43 -11.75
CA GLY A 111 6.22 -0.98 -12.87
C GLY A 111 6.30 -2.01 -13.98
N LEU A 112 7.48 -2.18 -14.57
CA LEU A 112 7.69 -3.07 -15.70
C LEU A 112 7.42 -4.53 -15.33
N ILE A 113 6.70 -5.23 -16.20
CA ILE A 113 6.34 -6.66 -16.08
C ILE A 113 7.32 -7.51 -16.88
N GLY A 114 7.68 -8.70 -16.36
CA GLY A 114 8.51 -9.68 -17.06
C GLY A 114 9.99 -9.61 -16.73
N GLU A 115 10.40 -8.65 -15.92
CA GLU A 115 11.79 -8.50 -15.49
C GLU A 115 11.95 -8.66 -13.98
N LEU A 116 13.07 -9.25 -13.57
CA LEU A 116 13.46 -9.29 -12.15
C LEU A 116 13.82 -7.89 -11.66
N LEU A 117 13.58 -7.62 -10.39
CA LEU A 117 14.02 -6.37 -9.77
C LEU A 117 15.56 -6.34 -9.66
N PRO A 118 16.20 -5.17 -9.71
CA PRO A 118 17.59 -5.00 -9.34
C PRO A 118 17.72 -5.18 -7.81
N LEU A 119 17.84 -6.43 -7.37
CA LEU A 119 17.73 -6.82 -5.96
C LEU A 119 18.67 -6.04 -5.05
N ASP A 120 19.94 -5.86 -5.47
CA ASP A 120 20.94 -5.12 -4.69
C ASP A 120 20.48 -3.68 -4.42
N ASN A 121 19.84 -3.04 -5.40
CA ASN A 121 19.28 -1.69 -5.26
C ASN A 121 18.09 -1.69 -4.29
N VAL A 122 17.21 -2.70 -4.37
CA VAL A 122 16.08 -2.85 -3.44
C VAL A 122 16.57 -3.00 -2.01
N LEU A 123 17.57 -3.86 -1.77
CA LEU A 123 18.10 -4.10 -0.43
C LEU A 123 18.87 -2.89 0.14
N ALA A 124 19.64 -2.20 -0.71
CA ALA A 124 20.30 -0.95 -0.32
C ALA A 124 19.27 0.15 -0.03
N GLY A 125 18.25 0.26 -0.88
CA GLY A 125 17.13 1.19 -0.69
C GLY A 125 16.34 0.91 0.60
N ALA A 126 16.11 -0.36 0.96
CA ALA A 126 15.46 -0.75 2.21
C ALA A 126 16.23 -0.24 3.44
N LYS A 127 17.58 -0.34 3.43
CA LYS A 127 18.43 0.20 4.49
C LYS A 127 18.33 1.73 4.58
N SER A 128 18.45 2.41 3.43
CA SER A 128 18.33 3.87 3.37
C SER A 128 16.94 4.35 3.83
N ALA A 129 15.88 3.63 3.44
CA ALA A 129 14.52 3.95 3.89
C ALA A 129 14.35 3.73 5.41
N HIS A 130 14.92 2.67 5.96
CA HIS A 130 14.91 2.43 7.40
C HIS A 130 15.62 3.55 8.17
N GLU A 131 16.77 4.02 7.71
CA GLU A 131 17.51 5.14 8.31
C GLU A 131 16.75 6.48 8.23
N ALA A 132 15.90 6.64 7.20
CA ALA A 132 15.11 7.84 6.95
C ALA A 132 13.69 7.80 7.57
N LEU A 133 13.31 6.71 8.27
CA LEU A 133 11.98 6.58 8.87
C LEU A 133 11.65 7.74 9.82
N ALA A 134 10.51 8.38 9.60
CA ALA A 134 9.98 9.42 10.46
C ALA A 134 8.45 9.40 10.52
N ALA A 135 7.88 9.85 11.64
CA ALA A 135 6.43 9.98 11.84
C ALA A 135 5.95 11.40 11.48
N THR A 136 6.52 11.99 10.42
CA THR A 136 6.21 13.36 9.98
C THR A 136 5.33 13.39 8.75
N ALA A 137 4.69 14.53 8.51
CA ALA A 137 3.91 14.75 7.29
C ALA A 137 4.76 14.61 6.02
N GLU A 138 6.00 15.07 6.08
CA GLU A 138 6.96 15.02 4.97
C GLU A 138 7.34 13.57 4.64
N ALA A 139 7.65 12.76 5.64
CA ALA A 139 7.95 11.34 5.44
C ALA A 139 6.79 10.58 4.80
N GLY A 140 5.55 10.86 5.22
CA GLY A 140 4.36 10.30 4.58
C GLY A 140 4.14 10.80 3.14
N ALA A 141 4.47 12.07 2.86
CA ALA A 141 4.44 12.60 1.50
C ALA A 141 5.51 11.95 0.61
N ASP A 142 6.73 11.79 1.13
CA ASP A 142 7.82 11.13 0.43
C ASP A 142 7.49 9.68 0.07
N ALA A 143 6.88 8.93 1.00
CA ALA A 143 6.41 7.58 0.74
C ALA A 143 5.36 7.56 -0.39
N SER A 144 4.42 8.51 -0.40
CA SER A 144 3.38 8.60 -1.44
C SER A 144 3.95 8.94 -2.83
N HIS A 145 5.02 9.73 -2.90
CA HIS A 145 5.71 10.00 -4.16
C HIS A 145 6.51 8.80 -4.65
N ALA A 146 7.13 8.04 -3.74
CA ALA A 146 7.99 6.92 -4.10
C ALA A 146 7.24 5.75 -4.75
N ILE A 147 5.93 5.62 -4.52
CA ILE A 147 5.13 4.55 -5.13
C ILE A 147 4.54 4.91 -6.50
N MET A 148 4.65 6.17 -6.95
CA MET A 148 4.11 6.64 -8.22
C MET A 148 4.84 6.02 -9.43
N THR A 149 4.09 5.74 -10.50
CA THR A 149 4.64 5.31 -11.80
C THR A 149 4.31 6.35 -12.89
N THR A 150 3.17 6.21 -13.52
CA THR A 150 2.61 7.16 -14.51
C THR A 150 1.69 8.19 -13.87
N ASP A 151 1.47 8.09 -12.58
CA ASP A 151 0.72 9.06 -11.79
C ASP A 151 1.28 10.47 -11.96
N THR A 152 0.41 11.49 -12.12
CA THR A 152 0.84 12.89 -12.24
C THR A 152 0.94 13.59 -10.88
N LYS A 153 0.29 13.05 -9.85
CA LYS A 153 0.25 13.59 -8.49
C LYS A 153 0.09 12.48 -7.45
N PRO A 154 0.63 12.68 -6.23
CA PRO A 154 0.38 11.76 -5.12
C PRO A 154 -1.10 11.78 -4.73
N LYS A 155 -1.62 10.63 -4.31
CA LYS A 155 -3.01 10.43 -3.92
C LYS A 155 -3.06 9.98 -2.47
N THR A 156 -3.67 10.79 -1.61
CA THR A 156 -3.67 10.56 -0.17
C THR A 156 -5.04 10.84 0.46
N VAL A 157 -5.28 10.31 1.65
CA VAL A 157 -6.49 10.55 2.44
C VAL A 157 -6.15 10.72 3.92
N GLU A 158 -6.93 11.57 4.58
CA GLU A 158 -6.89 11.82 6.02
C GLU A 158 -8.31 11.97 6.53
N LEU A 159 -8.69 11.15 7.49
CA LEU A 159 -9.99 11.19 8.15
C LEU A 159 -9.82 11.09 9.66
N THR A 160 -10.71 11.74 10.39
CA THR A 160 -10.74 11.69 11.86
C THR A 160 -12.13 11.21 12.29
N GLY A 161 -12.14 10.17 13.11
CA GLY A 161 -13.35 9.63 13.71
C GLY A 161 -13.74 10.35 15.01
N SER A 162 -14.88 9.99 15.56
CA SER A 162 -15.30 10.45 16.88
C SER A 162 -14.22 10.05 17.92
N ASN A 163 -14.07 10.86 18.97
CA ASN A 163 -13.03 10.69 19.98
C ASN A 163 -11.58 10.79 19.45
N GLY A 164 -11.38 11.28 18.21
CA GLY A 164 -10.08 11.70 17.70
C GLY A 164 -9.19 10.62 17.12
N TRP A 165 -9.64 9.36 17.00
CA TRP A 165 -8.89 8.35 16.25
C TRP A 165 -8.83 8.71 14.75
N LYS A 166 -7.83 8.22 14.04
CA LYS A 166 -7.48 8.69 12.70
C LYS A 166 -7.36 7.56 11.69
N ILE A 167 -7.64 7.90 10.44
CA ILE A 167 -7.27 7.12 9.25
C ILE A 167 -6.38 7.99 8.37
N GLY A 168 -5.22 7.46 8.00
CA GLY A 168 -4.36 7.99 6.96
C GLY A 168 -4.26 7.01 5.80
N GLY A 169 -3.87 7.46 4.62
CA GLY A 169 -3.68 6.52 3.52
C GLY A 169 -2.99 7.14 2.31
N MET A 170 -2.40 6.28 1.51
CA MET A 170 -1.83 6.60 0.20
C MET A 170 -2.21 5.54 -0.82
N VAL A 171 -2.32 5.93 -2.08
CA VAL A 171 -2.52 5.03 -3.21
C VAL A 171 -1.78 5.54 -4.43
N LYS A 172 -1.28 4.63 -5.25
CA LYS A 172 -0.85 4.91 -6.62
C LYS A 172 -1.74 4.18 -7.61
N GLY A 173 -1.93 4.75 -8.78
CA GLY A 173 -2.66 4.18 -9.90
C GLY A 173 -3.08 5.27 -10.89
N SER A 174 -2.91 4.99 -12.19
CA SER A 174 -3.24 5.88 -13.29
C SER A 174 -3.66 5.12 -14.55
N GLY A 175 -2.96 4.04 -14.90
CA GLY A 175 -3.29 3.14 -16.01
C GLY A 175 -3.34 1.68 -15.59
N MET A 176 -3.79 0.80 -16.48
CA MET A 176 -4.09 -0.61 -16.25
C MET A 176 -5.11 -0.79 -15.11
N ILE A 177 -6.26 -0.10 -15.25
CA ILE A 177 -7.31 -0.03 -14.23
C ILE A 177 -8.61 -0.60 -14.78
N ALA A 178 -9.04 -1.74 -14.23
CA ALA A 178 -10.31 -2.38 -14.54
C ALA A 178 -10.90 -3.05 -13.29
N PRO A 179 -12.22 -3.26 -13.24
CA PRO A 179 -12.91 -3.85 -12.10
C PRO A 179 -12.29 -5.16 -11.57
N GLN A 180 -12.39 -5.33 -10.26
CA GLN A 180 -11.79 -6.29 -9.34
C GLN A 180 -10.31 -6.02 -9.04
N LEU A 181 -10.14 -4.82 -8.54
CA LEU A 181 -8.96 -4.06 -8.22
C LEU A 181 -8.22 -3.60 -9.48
N ALA A 182 -7.87 -2.35 -9.44
CA ALA A 182 -7.20 -1.60 -10.50
C ALA A 182 -5.70 -1.58 -10.23
N THR A 183 -4.84 -1.33 -11.22
CA THR A 183 -3.38 -1.23 -10.99
C THR A 183 -3.07 -0.24 -9.88
N MET A 184 -3.16 -0.73 -8.66
CA MET A 184 -2.94 0.08 -7.48
C MET A 184 -2.06 -0.62 -6.45
N LEU A 185 -1.28 0.19 -5.76
CA LEU A 185 -0.74 -0.14 -4.45
C LEU A 185 -1.33 0.86 -3.47
N CYS A 186 -2.02 0.36 -2.47
CA CYS A 186 -2.70 1.17 -1.47
C CYS A 186 -2.32 0.71 -0.07
N VAL A 187 -1.91 1.65 0.77
CA VAL A 187 -1.69 1.43 2.21
C VAL A 187 -2.58 2.41 2.95
N ILE A 188 -3.44 1.88 3.80
CA ILE A 188 -4.31 2.64 4.71
C ILE A 188 -3.86 2.32 6.13
N THR A 189 -3.71 3.33 6.96
CA THR A 189 -3.29 3.22 8.36
C THR A 189 -4.37 3.76 9.28
N THR A 190 -4.53 3.16 10.44
CA THR A 190 -5.38 3.70 11.50
C THR A 190 -4.73 3.53 12.87
N ASP A 191 -4.95 4.48 13.76
CA ASP A 191 -4.53 4.37 15.16
C ASP A 191 -5.62 3.83 16.10
N ALA A 192 -6.76 3.45 15.56
CA ALA A 192 -7.86 2.83 16.30
C ALA A 192 -7.48 1.43 16.84
N VAL A 193 -8.09 1.05 17.95
CA VAL A 193 -8.00 -0.31 18.52
C VAL A 193 -9.06 -1.17 17.85
N VAL A 194 -8.64 -1.98 16.87
CA VAL A 194 -9.54 -2.84 16.08
C VAL A 194 -8.87 -4.19 15.81
N SER A 195 -9.67 -5.24 15.73
CA SER A 195 -9.18 -6.58 15.39
C SER A 195 -8.99 -6.77 13.88
N ALA A 196 -8.07 -7.64 13.49
CA ALA A 196 -7.83 -8.00 12.09
C ALA A 196 -9.10 -8.51 11.39
N GLY A 197 -9.92 -9.31 12.06
CA GLY A 197 -11.19 -9.82 11.52
C GLY A 197 -12.20 -8.69 11.22
N GLN A 198 -12.29 -7.70 12.11
CA GLN A 198 -13.14 -6.52 11.90
C GLN A 198 -12.62 -5.66 10.74
N MET A 199 -11.30 -5.46 10.67
CA MET A 199 -10.65 -4.73 9.58
C MET A 199 -10.85 -5.43 8.23
N GLN A 200 -10.70 -6.76 8.18
CA GLN A 200 -10.90 -7.53 6.95
C GLN A 200 -12.35 -7.44 6.44
N ALA A 201 -13.33 -7.51 7.33
CA ALA A 201 -14.74 -7.35 6.96
C ALA A 201 -15.03 -5.93 6.42
N ALA A 202 -14.52 -4.89 7.09
CA ALA A 202 -14.67 -3.51 6.67
C ALA A 202 -14.00 -3.24 5.32
N LEU A 203 -12.75 -3.70 5.15
CA LEU A 203 -11.96 -3.47 3.94
C LEU A 203 -12.57 -4.19 2.73
N ALA A 204 -13.03 -5.42 2.88
CA ALA A 204 -13.66 -6.18 1.80
C ALA A 204 -14.89 -5.45 1.25
N VAL A 205 -15.78 -4.99 2.14
CA VAL A 205 -16.97 -4.21 1.74
C VAL A 205 -16.59 -2.85 1.15
N ALA A 206 -15.59 -2.18 1.73
CA ALA A 206 -15.11 -0.90 1.22
C ALA A 206 -14.54 -1.02 -0.20
N ALA A 207 -13.72 -2.04 -0.46
CA ALA A 207 -13.14 -2.32 -1.78
C ALA A 207 -14.21 -2.61 -2.84
N GLU A 208 -15.23 -3.40 -2.49
CA GLU A 208 -16.38 -3.71 -3.36
C GLU A 208 -17.12 -2.44 -3.81
N HIS A 209 -17.22 -1.45 -2.91
CA HIS A 209 -17.93 -0.20 -3.16
C HIS A 209 -17.05 0.96 -3.63
N SER A 210 -15.78 0.72 -3.93
CA SER A 210 -14.82 1.75 -4.35
C SER A 210 -13.91 1.24 -5.50
N PHE A 211 -12.80 0.63 -5.16
CA PHE A 211 -11.78 0.17 -6.10
C PHE A 211 -12.30 -0.81 -7.16
N ASN A 212 -13.24 -1.69 -6.79
CA ASN A 212 -13.87 -2.64 -7.73
C ASN A 212 -14.90 -1.98 -8.66
N ARG A 213 -15.08 -0.67 -8.62
CA ARG A 213 -16.04 0.09 -9.42
C ARG A 213 -15.39 1.13 -10.32
N ILE A 214 -14.07 1.14 -10.43
CA ILE A 214 -13.36 2.08 -11.28
C ILE A 214 -12.75 1.36 -12.49
N ASP A 215 -12.74 2.06 -13.62
CA ASP A 215 -12.22 1.58 -14.89
C ASP A 215 -11.59 2.75 -15.66
N VAL A 216 -10.41 2.54 -16.28
CA VAL A 216 -9.73 3.49 -17.14
C VAL A 216 -9.55 2.93 -18.54
N ASP A 217 -9.07 1.70 -18.67
CA ASP A 217 -8.62 1.11 -19.93
C ASP A 217 -8.99 -0.37 -20.10
N GLY A 218 -9.80 -0.93 -19.20
CA GLY A 218 -10.25 -2.33 -19.25
C GLY A 218 -9.16 -3.37 -18.95
N CYS A 219 -7.97 -2.97 -18.51
CA CYS A 219 -6.85 -3.87 -18.24
C CYS A 219 -6.70 -4.13 -16.73
N MET A 220 -6.74 -5.41 -16.34
CA MET A 220 -6.57 -5.83 -14.94
C MET A 220 -5.09 -6.02 -14.60
N SER A 221 -4.65 -5.44 -13.48
CA SER A 221 -3.27 -5.56 -13.00
C SER A 221 -2.93 -6.93 -12.42
N THR A 222 -1.64 -7.24 -12.45
CA THR A 222 -1.03 -8.41 -11.79
C THR A 222 -0.65 -8.16 -10.32
N ASN A 223 -0.66 -6.90 -9.87
CA ASN A 223 -0.01 -6.47 -8.61
C ASN A 223 -0.94 -5.82 -7.59
N ASP A 224 -2.23 -5.64 -7.88
CA ASP A 224 -3.13 -4.91 -6.99
C ASP A 224 -3.07 -5.40 -5.56
N THR A 225 -2.86 -4.46 -4.67
CA THR A 225 -2.76 -4.69 -3.24
C THR A 225 -3.32 -3.51 -2.50
N VAL A 226 -4.31 -3.74 -1.64
CA VAL A 226 -4.81 -2.77 -0.66
C VAL A 226 -4.59 -3.35 0.72
N LEU A 227 -3.79 -2.68 1.54
CA LEU A 227 -3.51 -3.05 2.93
C LEU A 227 -4.13 -2.03 3.87
N LEU A 228 -4.75 -2.51 4.93
CA LEU A 228 -5.23 -1.72 6.06
C LEU A 228 -4.48 -2.17 7.31
N LEU A 229 -3.77 -1.27 7.97
CA LEU A 229 -2.94 -1.51 9.13
C LEU A 229 -3.49 -0.74 10.33
N ALA A 230 -3.53 -1.36 11.51
CA ALA A 230 -3.94 -0.70 12.74
C ALA A 230 -2.84 -0.74 13.80
N SER A 231 -2.47 0.43 14.31
CA SER A 231 -1.47 0.56 15.37
C SER A 231 -2.05 0.48 16.78
N GLY A 232 -3.34 0.79 16.96
CA GLY A 232 -3.98 0.89 18.27
C GLY A 232 -3.47 2.06 19.13
N ALA A 233 -2.65 2.94 18.58
CA ALA A 233 -1.92 3.96 19.36
C ALA A 233 -2.83 5.07 19.93
N SER A 234 -4.04 5.27 19.40
CA SER A 234 -5.02 6.20 19.98
C SER A 234 -5.64 5.67 21.29
N GLY A 235 -5.60 4.35 21.52
CA GLY A 235 -6.33 3.70 22.62
C GLY A 235 -7.84 3.72 22.47
N VAL A 236 -8.38 4.21 21.34
CA VAL A 236 -9.82 4.33 21.09
C VAL A 236 -10.34 3.10 20.35
N GLU A 237 -11.32 2.41 20.93
CA GLU A 237 -12.14 1.44 20.22
C GLU A 237 -13.29 2.16 19.53
N PRO A 238 -13.32 2.27 18.20
CA PRO A 238 -14.38 2.94 17.49
C PRO A 238 -15.68 2.13 17.50
N ASP A 239 -16.81 2.82 17.35
CA ASP A 239 -18.04 2.15 16.98
C ASP A 239 -17.85 1.43 15.63
N LYS A 240 -18.38 0.21 15.53
CA LYS A 240 -18.21 -0.64 14.35
C LYS A 240 -18.74 0.00 13.07
N ASP A 241 -19.91 0.64 13.14
CA ASP A 241 -20.53 1.25 11.95
C ASP A 241 -19.79 2.50 11.54
N GLU A 242 -19.30 3.29 12.50
CA GLU A 242 -18.41 4.43 12.21
C GLU A 242 -17.10 3.98 11.59
N PHE A 243 -16.45 2.95 12.11
CA PHE A 243 -15.24 2.40 11.54
C PHE A 243 -15.45 1.94 10.09
N ASN A 244 -16.48 1.13 9.85
CA ASN A 244 -16.83 0.66 8.51
C ASN A 244 -17.10 1.82 7.54
N LYS A 245 -17.80 2.86 8.01
CA LYS A 245 -18.11 4.06 7.24
C LYS A 245 -16.83 4.81 6.85
N LEU A 246 -15.94 5.07 7.80
CA LEU A 246 -14.70 5.84 7.53
C LEU A 246 -13.70 5.05 6.67
N VAL A 247 -13.56 3.74 6.84
CA VAL A 247 -12.77 2.89 5.93
C VAL A 247 -13.33 2.97 4.51
N ARG A 248 -14.66 2.90 4.35
CA ARG A 248 -15.31 3.06 3.05
C ARG A 248 -15.08 4.46 2.46
N GLU A 249 -15.21 5.52 3.25
CA GLU A 249 -14.95 6.90 2.81
C GLU A 249 -13.50 7.07 2.34
N ALA A 250 -12.53 6.49 3.06
CA ALA A 250 -11.13 6.49 2.67
C ALA A 250 -10.93 5.81 1.31
N CYS A 251 -11.45 4.59 1.13
CA CYS A 251 -11.35 3.85 -0.12
C CYS A 251 -12.04 4.58 -1.29
N VAL A 252 -13.23 5.17 -1.07
CA VAL A 252 -13.94 5.97 -2.08
C VAL A 252 -13.16 7.23 -2.45
N SER A 253 -12.57 7.92 -1.47
CA SER A 253 -11.73 9.10 -1.73
C SER A 253 -10.52 8.74 -2.58
N LEU A 254 -9.80 7.67 -2.22
CA LEU A 254 -8.61 7.21 -2.94
C LEU A 254 -8.95 6.71 -4.35
N SER A 255 -10.02 5.94 -4.53
CA SER A 255 -10.44 5.46 -5.86
C SER A 255 -10.84 6.59 -6.80
N ARG A 256 -11.48 7.64 -6.30
CA ARG A 256 -11.80 8.84 -7.09
C ARG A 256 -10.56 9.61 -7.52
N GLN A 257 -9.54 9.67 -6.67
CA GLN A 257 -8.27 10.30 -7.02
C GLN A 257 -7.53 9.53 -8.13
N ILE A 258 -7.66 8.19 -8.15
CA ILE A 258 -7.14 7.36 -9.25
C ILE A 258 -7.83 7.73 -10.57
N ILE A 259 -9.15 7.74 -10.60
CA ILE A 259 -9.91 8.09 -11.82
C ILE A 259 -9.60 9.52 -12.27
N GLY A 260 -9.55 10.48 -11.35
CA GLY A 260 -9.21 11.87 -11.68
C GLY A 260 -7.75 12.10 -12.13
N ASP A 261 -6.95 11.03 -12.23
CA ASP A 261 -5.57 11.02 -12.74
C ASP A 261 -5.37 9.86 -13.74
N GLY A 262 -6.46 9.44 -14.41
CA GLY A 262 -6.43 8.34 -15.37
C GLY A 262 -5.53 8.64 -16.56
N GLU A 263 -4.62 7.70 -16.89
CA GLU A 263 -3.65 7.84 -17.99
C GLU A 263 -4.36 8.02 -19.33
N GLY A 264 -4.05 9.13 -20.02
CA GLY A 264 -4.65 9.48 -21.31
C GLY A 264 -6.11 9.95 -21.26
N ALA A 265 -6.73 10.01 -20.06
CA ALA A 265 -8.11 10.46 -19.90
C ALA A 265 -8.20 12.00 -20.02
N SER A 266 -9.17 12.50 -20.78
CA SER A 266 -9.45 13.93 -20.90
C SER A 266 -10.56 14.39 -19.95
N HIS A 267 -11.38 13.47 -19.44
CA HIS A 267 -12.49 13.73 -18.51
C HIS A 267 -12.96 12.46 -17.84
N ASP A 268 -13.64 12.60 -16.70
CA ASP A 268 -14.23 11.51 -15.95
C ASP A 268 -15.69 11.27 -16.35
N ILE A 269 -16.12 10.02 -16.30
CA ILE A 269 -17.52 9.64 -16.49
C ILE A 269 -18.01 8.99 -15.20
N ARG A 270 -19.10 9.51 -14.65
CA ARG A 270 -19.77 8.93 -13.50
C ARG A 270 -21.08 8.28 -13.92
N ILE A 271 -21.22 6.99 -13.62
CA ILE A 271 -22.47 6.22 -13.77
C ILE A 271 -23.09 6.03 -12.40
N THR A 272 -24.38 6.39 -12.23
CA THR A 272 -25.14 6.29 -10.96
C THR A 272 -26.38 5.45 -11.14
#